data_2ac0d0910e621a829b6317b6dcb9caff
#
_entry.id   2ac0d0910e621a829b6317b6dcb9caff
#
_cell.length_a   1.000
_cell.length_b   1.000
_cell.length_c   1.000
_cell.angle_alpha   90.00
_cell.angle_beta   90.00
_cell.angle_gamma   90.00
#
_symmetry.space_group_name_H-M   'P 1'
#
loop_
_entity.id
_entity.type
_entity.pdbx_description
1 polymer ?
#
loop_
_entity_poly.entity_id
_entity_poly.type
_entity_poly.pdbx_seq_one_letter_code
_entity_poly.pdbx_strand_id
1 'polypeptide(L)'
;HLSSVHVDVGMHCVDCHFGQDTHGNGHIYGEVAAAIEIDCADCHGSAKAYPTLRTSGPAAPQIGNDLSLLRTPDGRRRFEWREGKLYQRSALDPQREWEMSLVKDTVTPGHPQYNEKAARAKLMARLGPAGLPMRWGPGVDANVLAHGDDKMACYTCHLSWTTSCAGCHLPIQANWKSDRLHYEGGSTRNYATYNPQVARDDMFQLGRHGDAKNYKIAPVRSSSALVLSST
;
A
#
# COMPACT_ATOMS: atom_id res chain seq x y z
N HIS A 1 5.15 18.82 -3.82
CA HIS A 1 3.92 18.04 -3.96
C HIS A 1 4.30 16.60 -4.21
N LEU A 2 3.93 15.73 -3.32
CA LEU A 2 4.17 14.31 -3.52
C LEU A 2 2.97 13.75 -4.29
N SER A 3 3.17 13.40 -5.54
CA SER A 3 2.17 12.72 -6.35
C SER A 3 2.39 11.21 -6.32
N SER A 4 1.35 10.44 -6.49
CA SER A 4 1.48 9.00 -6.67
C SER A 4 1.79 8.68 -8.13
N VAL A 5 2.39 7.51 -8.38
CA VAL A 5 2.66 7.06 -9.76
C VAL A 5 1.41 7.04 -10.64
N HIS A 6 0.26 6.77 -10.06
CA HIS A 6 -1.01 6.79 -10.78
C HIS A 6 -1.39 8.19 -11.25
N VAL A 7 -1.22 9.19 -10.39
CA VAL A 7 -1.46 10.59 -10.75
C VAL A 7 -0.43 11.08 -11.77
N ASP A 8 0.84 10.67 -11.63
CA ASP A 8 1.91 11.04 -12.54
C ASP A 8 1.67 10.54 -13.97
N VAL A 9 1.05 9.37 -14.13
CA VAL A 9 0.65 8.87 -15.45
C VAL A 9 -0.70 9.42 -15.91
N GLY A 10 -1.30 10.32 -15.14
CA GLY A 10 -2.53 11.03 -15.49
C GLY A 10 -3.83 10.34 -15.11
N MET A 11 -3.81 9.42 -14.14
CA MET A 11 -5.03 8.90 -13.55
C MET A 11 -5.65 9.93 -12.60
N HIS A 12 -6.95 9.92 -12.53
CA HIS A 12 -7.73 10.76 -11.62
C HIS A 12 -8.29 9.94 -10.45
N CYS A 13 -8.71 10.60 -9.39
CA CYS A 13 -9.26 9.92 -8.20
C CYS A 13 -10.38 8.93 -8.56
N VAL A 14 -11.27 9.30 -9.46
CA VAL A 14 -12.40 8.46 -9.92
C VAL A 14 -11.97 7.25 -10.78
N ASP A 15 -10.71 7.16 -11.15
CA ASP A 15 -10.20 5.97 -11.84
C ASP A 15 -9.95 4.81 -10.89
N CYS A 16 -9.80 5.10 -9.58
CA CYS A 16 -9.67 4.12 -8.52
C CYS A 16 -10.82 4.18 -7.51
N HIS A 17 -11.34 5.38 -7.21
CA HIS A 17 -12.46 5.53 -6.28
C HIS A 17 -13.77 5.50 -7.06
N PHE A 18 -14.48 4.37 -6.95
CA PHE A 18 -15.72 4.12 -7.67
C PHE A 18 -16.94 4.70 -6.94
N GLY A 19 -18.13 4.42 -7.45
CA GLY A 19 -19.36 5.04 -6.97
C GLY A 19 -19.60 4.89 -5.46
N GLN A 20 -19.21 3.77 -4.86
CA GLN A 20 -19.36 3.56 -3.43
C GLN A 20 -18.45 4.50 -2.61
N ASP A 21 -17.19 4.67 -2.99
CA ASP A 21 -16.27 5.55 -2.27
C ASP A 21 -16.69 7.02 -2.36
N THR A 22 -17.35 7.40 -3.46
CA THR A 22 -17.76 8.79 -3.71
C THR A 22 -19.14 9.12 -3.19
N HIS A 23 -20.04 8.15 -3.17
CA HIS A 23 -21.44 8.34 -2.78
C HIS A 23 -21.82 7.64 -1.45
N GLY A 24 -20.89 6.84 -0.91
CA GLY A 24 -21.11 6.06 0.29
C GLY A 24 -21.99 4.83 0.08
N ASN A 25 -21.99 3.97 1.05
CA ASN A 25 -22.77 2.73 1.08
C ASN A 25 -23.76 2.68 2.27
N GLY A 26 -24.00 3.81 2.92
CA GLY A 26 -24.87 3.92 4.08
C GLY A 26 -24.22 3.54 5.42
N HIS A 27 -22.94 3.17 5.43
CA HIS A 27 -22.21 2.88 6.66
C HIS A 27 -21.37 4.07 7.13
N ILE A 28 -21.16 4.13 8.43
CA ILE A 28 -20.23 5.09 9.06
C ILE A 28 -18.95 4.33 9.39
N TYR A 29 -17.84 4.85 8.93
CA TYR A 29 -16.53 4.26 9.16
C TYR A 29 -15.73 5.10 10.15
N GLY A 30 -15.06 4.45 11.10
CA GLY A 30 -14.23 5.11 12.09
C GLY A 30 -12.90 5.62 11.54
N GLU A 31 -12.51 5.15 10.36
CA GLU A 31 -11.24 5.47 9.71
C GLU A 31 -11.43 5.50 8.20
N VAL A 32 -10.78 6.44 7.52
CA VAL A 32 -10.85 6.59 6.06
C VAL A 32 -10.41 5.31 5.33
N ALA A 33 -9.36 4.67 5.81
CA ALA A 33 -8.87 3.43 5.21
C ALA A 33 -9.90 2.29 5.24
N ALA A 34 -10.81 2.29 6.22
CA ALA A 34 -11.88 1.30 6.32
C ALA A 34 -13.04 1.55 5.34
N ALA A 35 -13.14 2.77 4.80
CA ALA A 35 -14.19 3.16 3.86
C ALA A 35 -13.84 2.87 2.39
N ILE A 36 -12.65 2.38 2.10
CA ILE A 36 -12.18 2.15 0.74
C ILE A 36 -12.64 0.81 0.21
N GLU A 37 -13.24 0.83 -0.98
CA GLU A 37 -13.77 -0.35 -1.64
C GLU A 37 -12.70 -1.15 -2.39
N ILE A 38 -11.73 -0.46 -2.99
CA ILE A 38 -10.71 -1.08 -3.84
C ILE A 38 -9.48 -1.51 -3.03
N ASP A 39 -8.84 -2.60 -3.45
CA ASP A 39 -7.48 -2.95 -3.06
C ASP A 39 -6.56 -3.01 -4.28
N CYS A 40 -5.26 -2.86 -4.08
CA CYS A 40 -4.26 -2.88 -5.16
C CYS A 40 -4.32 -4.18 -5.97
N ALA A 41 -4.59 -5.29 -5.30
CA ALA A 41 -4.67 -6.62 -5.92
C ALA A 41 -5.84 -6.76 -6.89
N ASP A 42 -6.90 -5.93 -6.76
CA ASP A 42 -8.08 -6.00 -7.64
C ASP A 42 -7.74 -5.67 -9.09
N CYS A 43 -6.69 -4.86 -9.27
CA CYS A 43 -6.19 -4.45 -10.58
C CYS A 43 -4.81 -5.03 -10.93
N HIS A 44 -3.92 -5.18 -9.95
CA HIS A 44 -2.55 -5.64 -10.17
C HIS A 44 -2.34 -7.13 -9.91
N GLY A 45 -3.31 -7.79 -9.30
CA GLY A 45 -3.20 -9.19 -8.90
C GLY A 45 -2.18 -9.42 -7.78
N SER A 46 -1.65 -10.60 -7.73
CA SER A 46 -0.63 -11.04 -6.78
C SER A 46 0.48 -11.80 -7.50
N ALA A 47 1.53 -12.20 -6.78
CA ALA A 47 2.57 -13.06 -7.35
C ALA A 47 2.05 -14.42 -7.85
N LYS A 48 0.89 -14.87 -7.36
CA LYS A 48 0.32 -16.18 -7.66
C LYS A 48 -0.80 -16.12 -8.72
N ALA A 49 -1.56 -15.04 -8.73
CA ALA A 49 -2.78 -14.93 -9.53
C ALA A 49 -2.91 -13.57 -10.21
N TYR A 50 -3.49 -13.58 -11.40
CA TYR A 50 -3.95 -12.37 -12.06
C TYR A 50 -5.11 -11.72 -11.31
N PRO A 51 -5.37 -10.42 -11.50
CA PRO A 51 -6.47 -9.73 -10.85
C PRO A 51 -7.82 -10.33 -11.25
N THR A 52 -8.72 -10.39 -10.29
CA THR A 52 -10.09 -10.87 -10.52
C THR A 52 -11.00 -9.79 -11.06
N LEU A 53 -10.56 -8.54 -11.03
CA LEU A 53 -11.37 -7.35 -11.33
C LEU A 53 -12.63 -7.28 -10.46
N ARG A 54 -12.50 -7.71 -9.20
CA ARG A 54 -13.52 -7.56 -8.18
C ARG A 54 -12.96 -6.80 -7.00
N THR A 55 -13.73 -5.84 -6.50
CA THR A 55 -13.31 -5.05 -5.35
C THR A 55 -13.17 -5.93 -4.11
N SER A 56 -12.10 -5.72 -3.35
CA SER A 56 -11.77 -6.50 -2.17
C SER A 56 -11.27 -5.65 -1.00
N GLY A 57 -11.39 -4.34 -1.11
CA GLY A 57 -11.07 -3.43 -0.01
C GLY A 57 -12.01 -3.59 1.19
N PRO A 58 -11.72 -2.92 2.30
CA PRO A 58 -12.48 -3.10 3.54
C PRO A 58 -13.97 -2.79 3.42
N ALA A 59 -14.34 -1.84 2.56
CA ALA A 59 -15.74 -1.46 2.34
C ALA A 59 -16.39 -2.17 1.16
N ALA A 60 -15.69 -3.10 0.52
CA ALA A 60 -16.25 -3.87 -0.58
C ALA A 60 -17.42 -4.78 -0.09
N PRO A 61 -18.44 -5.01 -0.91
CA PRO A 61 -19.40 -6.06 -0.65
C PRO A 61 -18.72 -7.42 -0.53
N GLN A 62 -19.35 -8.37 0.14
CA GLN A 62 -18.76 -9.69 0.38
C GLN A 62 -18.27 -10.41 -0.89
N ILE A 63 -18.97 -10.23 -2.01
CA ILE A 63 -18.59 -10.83 -3.31
C ILE A 63 -17.77 -9.88 -4.18
N GLY A 64 -17.51 -8.66 -3.72
CA GLY A 64 -16.89 -7.58 -4.49
C GLY A 64 -17.76 -7.07 -5.65
N ASN A 65 -17.60 -5.80 -6.00
CA ASN A 65 -18.20 -5.25 -7.21
C ASN A 65 -17.34 -5.62 -8.42
N ASP A 66 -17.99 -5.95 -9.53
CA ASP A 66 -17.32 -6.39 -10.75
C ASP A 66 -16.86 -5.19 -11.58
N LEU A 67 -15.58 -4.92 -11.58
CA LEU A 67 -14.97 -3.81 -12.29
C LEU A 67 -15.05 -3.99 -13.82
N SER A 68 -15.18 -5.21 -14.32
CA SER A 68 -15.32 -5.49 -15.76
C SER A 68 -16.63 -4.95 -16.34
N LEU A 69 -17.61 -4.69 -15.47
CA LEU A 69 -18.90 -4.11 -15.86
C LEU A 69 -18.85 -2.59 -15.99
N LEU A 70 -17.83 -1.94 -15.45
CA LEU A 70 -17.70 -0.49 -15.50
C LEU A 70 -17.52 -0.01 -16.95
N ARG A 71 -18.17 1.14 -17.23
CA ARG A 71 -18.12 1.77 -18.55
C ARG A 71 -17.66 3.21 -18.45
N THR A 72 -17.04 3.67 -19.51
CA THR A 72 -16.77 5.09 -19.73
C THR A 72 -18.07 5.81 -20.09
N PRO A 73 -18.12 7.15 -20.05
CA PRO A 73 -19.31 7.90 -20.46
C PRO A 73 -19.77 7.61 -21.90
N ASP A 74 -18.85 7.23 -22.78
CA ASP A 74 -19.13 6.84 -24.17
C ASP A 74 -19.43 5.33 -24.34
N GLY A 75 -19.64 4.60 -23.23
CA GLY A 75 -20.11 3.22 -23.20
C GLY A 75 -19.03 2.13 -23.36
N ARG A 76 -17.76 2.48 -23.54
CA ARG A 76 -16.68 1.49 -23.66
C ARG A 76 -16.37 0.86 -22.29
N ARG A 77 -15.82 -0.35 -22.30
CA ARG A 77 -15.36 -1.02 -21.06
C ARG A 77 -14.22 -0.21 -20.44
N ARG A 78 -14.27 0.00 -19.14
CA ARG A 78 -13.17 0.64 -18.42
C ARG A 78 -12.00 -0.31 -18.18
N PHE A 79 -12.29 -1.60 -17.97
CA PHE A 79 -11.26 -2.64 -17.79
C PHE A 79 -11.41 -3.68 -18.88
N GLU A 80 -10.32 -4.00 -19.55
CA GLU A 80 -10.35 -4.90 -20.69
C GLU A 80 -9.05 -5.68 -20.85
N TRP A 81 -9.17 -7.00 -20.97
CA TRP A 81 -8.08 -7.86 -21.35
C TRP A 81 -7.92 -7.89 -22.87
N ARG A 82 -6.71 -7.60 -23.34
CA ARG A 82 -6.36 -7.67 -24.76
C ARG A 82 -4.99 -8.33 -24.90
N GLU A 83 -4.90 -9.39 -25.65
CA GLU A 83 -3.63 -10.11 -25.94
C GLU A 83 -2.81 -10.43 -24.69
N GLY A 84 -3.48 -10.85 -23.60
CA GLY A 84 -2.83 -11.20 -22.34
C GLY A 84 -2.46 -10.02 -21.44
N LYS A 85 -2.77 -8.80 -21.85
CA LYS A 85 -2.53 -7.57 -21.09
C LYS A 85 -3.83 -6.97 -20.60
N LEU A 86 -3.80 -6.42 -19.42
CA LEU A 86 -4.94 -5.71 -18.83
C LEU A 86 -4.79 -4.21 -19.05
N TYR A 87 -5.86 -3.60 -19.55
CA TYR A 87 -5.93 -2.16 -19.76
C TYR A 87 -7.04 -1.54 -18.94
N GLN A 88 -6.80 -0.34 -18.47
CA GLN A 88 -7.81 0.52 -17.85
C GLN A 88 -7.96 1.80 -18.65
N ARG A 89 -9.21 2.20 -18.91
CA ARG A 89 -9.55 3.51 -19.49
C ARG A 89 -9.98 4.49 -18.42
N SER A 90 -9.58 5.75 -18.58
CA SER A 90 -10.00 6.82 -17.69
C SER A 90 -11.52 7.01 -17.70
N ALA A 91 -12.05 7.34 -16.54
CA ALA A 91 -13.45 7.72 -16.42
C ALA A 91 -13.73 9.12 -16.96
N LEU A 92 -12.73 10.00 -16.94
CA LEU A 92 -12.90 11.41 -17.35
C LEU A 92 -12.45 11.66 -18.78
N ASP A 93 -11.40 11.00 -19.23
CA ASP A 93 -10.88 11.11 -20.58
C ASP A 93 -10.88 9.74 -21.25
N PRO A 94 -11.97 9.35 -21.95
CA PRO A 94 -12.08 8.03 -22.58
C PRO A 94 -11.03 7.74 -23.64
N GLN A 95 -10.30 8.72 -24.12
CA GLN A 95 -9.21 8.52 -25.06
C GLN A 95 -7.92 8.05 -24.36
N ARG A 96 -7.84 8.26 -23.03
CA ARG A 96 -6.69 7.88 -22.24
C ARG A 96 -6.85 6.47 -21.70
N GLU A 97 -5.79 5.70 -21.86
CA GLU A 97 -5.74 4.30 -21.48
C GLU A 97 -4.36 3.95 -20.95
N TRP A 98 -4.32 3.05 -19.98
CA TRP A 98 -3.08 2.55 -19.37
C TRP A 98 -3.03 1.03 -19.44
N GLU A 99 -1.87 0.48 -19.81
CA GLU A 99 -1.55 -0.91 -19.58
C GLU A 99 -1.22 -1.10 -18.10
N MET A 100 -1.84 -2.06 -17.47
CA MET A 100 -1.63 -2.33 -16.04
C MET A 100 -0.44 -3.24 -15.83
N SER A 101 0.47 -2.85 -14.94
CA SER A 101 1.56 -3.72 -14.50
C SER A 101 0.99 -4.83 -13.63
N LEU A 102 1.16 -6.09 -14.05
CA LEU A 102 0.67 -7.25 -13.32
C LEU A 102 1.78 -7.83 -12.44
N VAL A 103 1.51 -7.98 -11.14
CA VAL A 103 2.51 -8.47 -10.19
C VAL A 103 3.07 -9.82 -10.63
N LYS A 104 2.21 -10.76 -11.04
CA LYS A 104 2.63 -12.08 -11.50
C LYS A 104 3.65 -12.00 -12.63
N ASP A 105 3.41 -11.15 -13.62
CA ASP A 105 4.28 -11.01 -14.79
C ASP A 105 5.63 -10.39 -14.41
N THR A 106 5.61 -9.40 -13.52
CA THR A 106 6.85 -8.72 -13.08
C THR A 106 7.75 -9.59 -12.21
N VAL A 107 7.24 -10.64 -11.58
CA VAL A 107 8.03 -11.51 -10.71
C VAL A 107 8.19 -12.94 -11.23
N THR A 108 7.65 -13.25 -12.41
CA THR A 108 7.81 -14.57 -13.05
C THR A 108 9.07 -14.57 -13.91
N PRO A 109 10.10 -15.36 -13.57
CA PRO A 109 11.30 -15.46 -14.38
C PRO A 109 10.98 -15.90 -15.83
N GLY A 110 11.59 -15.24 -16.79
CA GLY A 110 11.39 -15.52 -18.20
C GLY A 110 10.19 -14.79 -18.84
N HIS A 111 9.35 -14.13 -18.06
CA HIS A 111 8.31 -13.28 -18.62
C HIS A 111 8.91 -11.99 -19.22
N PRO A 112 8.39 -11.46 -20.36
CA PRO A 112 8.90 -10.23 -20.97
C PRO A 112 8.89 -9.01 -20.03
N GLN A 113 7.97 -8.95 -19.09
CA GLN A 113 7.87 -7.87 -18.09
C GLN A 113 8.62 -8.17 -16.79
N TYR A 114 9.40 -9.26 -16.73
CA TYR A 114 10.14 -9.62 -15.53
C TYR A 114 11.08 -8.52 -15.06
N ASN A 115 11.02 -8.23 -13.77
CA ASN A 115 11.86 -7.23 -13.13
C ASN A 115 12.60 -7.82 -11.95
N GLU A 116 13.91 -7.95 -12.06
CA GLU A 116 14.78 -8.52 -11.02
C GLU A 116 14.67 -7.77 -9.68
N LYS A 117 14.51 -6.46 -9.69
CA LYS A 117 14.35 -5.67 -8.47
C LYS A 117 13.02 -5.96 -7.80
N ALA A 118 11.94 -6.07 -8.59
CA ALA A 118 10.64 -6.45 -8.08
C ALA A 118 10.67 -7.85 -7.45
N ALA A 119 11.31 -8.80 -8.12
CA ALA A 119 11.44 -10.18 -7.63
C ALA A 119 12.26 -10.29 -6.34
N ARG A 120 12.99 -9.26 -5.95
CA ARG A 120 13.75 -9.19 -4.69
C ARG A 120 13.12 -8.33 -3.62
N ALA A 121 12.07 -7.60 -3.93
CA ALA A 121 11.52 -6.57 -3.05
C ALA A 121 11.00 -7.10 -1.70
N LYS A 122 10.56 -8.36 -1.65
CA LYS A 122 9.93 -8.95 -0.46
C LYS A 122 10.79 -9.99 0.26
N LEU A 123 12.09 -9.98 0.04
CA LEU A 123 12.98 -11.01 0.59
C LEU A 123 13.36 -10.75 2.05
N MET A 124 13.47 -11.82 2.84
CA MET A 124 14.05 -11.78 4.20
C MET A 124 15.58 -11.76 4.17
N ALA A 125 16.17 -12.42 3.20
CA ALA A 125 17.61 -12.53 3.06
C ALA A 125 18.02 -12.39 1.59
N ARG A 126 19.27 -11.95 1.37
CA ARG A 126 19.80 -11.84 0.01
C ARG A 126 20.04 -13.19 -0.64
N LEU A 127 20.35 -14.19 0.16
CA LEU A 127 20.64 -15.54 -0.26
C LEU A 127 19.77 -16.51 0.51
N GLY A 128 19.23 -17.49 -0.19
CA GLY A 128 18.51 -18.59 0.37
C GLY A 128 19.41 -19.73 0.84
N PRO A 129 18.84 -20.86 1.23
CA PRO A 129 19.58 -22.10 1.48
C PRO A 129 20.48 -22.42 0.29
N ALA A 130 21.66 -22.97 0.54
CA ALA A 130 22.68 -23.25 -0.45
C ALA A 130 23.28 -22.03 -1.19
N GLY A 131 23.13 -20.82 -0.64
CA GLY A 131 23.74 -19.62 -1.21
C GLY A 131 23.13 -19.13 -2.52
N LEU A 132 21.98 -19.66 -2.93
CA LEU A 132 21.29 -19.22 -4.13
C LEU A 132 20.48 -17.94 -3.85
N PRO A 133 20.41 -17.01 -4.79
CA PRO A 133 19.54 -15.83 -4.65
C PRO A 133 18.09 -16.26 -4.45
N MET A 134 17.48 -15.79 -3.37
CA MET A 134 16.04 -15.92 -3.19
C MET A 134 15.31 -14.90 -4.04
N ARG A 135 14.19 -15.30 -4.58
CA ARG A 135 13.31 -14.45 -5.36
C ARG A 135 11.88 -14.62 -4.90
N TRP A 136 11.15 -13.53 -4.91
CA TRP A 136 9.72 -13.57 -4.74
C TRP A 136 9.06 -13.87 -6.10
N GLY A 137 7.99 -14.64 -6.10
CA GLY A 137 7.29 -14.98 -7.32
C GLY A 137 6.40 -16.21 -7.16
N PRO A 138 5.83 -16.70 -8.26
CA PRO A 138 5.04 -17.93 -8.24
C PRO A 138 5.83 -19.10 -7.65
N GLY A 139 5.18 -19.86 -6.77
CA GLY A 139 5.80 -21.04 -6.13
C GLY A 139 6.69 -20.74 -4.91
N VAL A 140 6.92 -19.48 -4.57
CA VAL A 140 7.66 -19.10 -3.36
C VAL A 140 6.73 -19.13 -2.15
N ASP A 141 7.18 -19.75 -1.06
CA ASP A 141 6.44 -19.79 0.20
C ASP A 141 6.41 -18.38 0.83
N ALA A 142 5.21 -17.93 1.21
CA ALA A 142 5.03 -16.65 1.88
C ALA A 142 5.80 -16.55 3.21
N ASN A 143 6.04 -17.66 3.88
CA ASN A 143 6.75 -17.68 5.17
C ASN A 143 8.21 -17.28 5.08
N VAL A 144 8.83 -17.44 3.91
CA VAL A 144 10.22 -17.00 3.69
C VAL A 144 10.33 -15.52 3.32
N LEU A 145 9.20 -14.81 3.21
CA LEU A 145 9.16 -13.41 2.83
C LEU A 145 9.00 -12.52 4.07
N ALA A 146 9.87 -11.53 4.22
CA ALA A 146 9.76 -10.52 5.26
C ALA A 146 8.50 -9.66 5.09
N HIS A 147 8.18 -9.33 3.86
CA HIS A 147 7.12 -8.41 3.49
C HIS A 147 6.05 -9.10 2.62
N GLY A 148 5.61 -10.29 3.01
CA GLY A 148 4.56 -11.01 2.30
C GLY A 148 3.25 -10.20 2.21
N ASP A 149 2.41 -10.52 1.23
CA ASP A 149 1.14 -9.82 1.01
C ASP A 149 0.15 -10.00 2.18
N ASP A 150 0.36 -11.01 2.98
CA ASP A 150 -0.39 -11.28 4.22
C ASP A 150 0.05 -10.41 5.40
N LYS A 151 1.28 -9.86 5.34
CA LYS A 151 1.90 -9.11 6.44
C LYS A 151 1.96 -7.60 6.19
N MET A 152 2.11 -7.19 4.94
CA MET A 152 2.32 -5.79 4.57
C MET A 152 1.46 -5.41 3.36
N ALA A 153 0.78 -4.29 3.46
CA ALA A 153 0.00 -3.75 2.35
C ALA A 153 0.93 -3.17 1.27
N CYS A 154 0.52 -3.30 0.01
CA CYS A 154 1.31 -2.86 -1.15
C CYS A 154 1.64 -1.37 -1.09
N TYR A 155 0.68 -0.54 -0.71
CA TYR A 155 0.86 0.90 -0.64
C TYR A 155 1.84 1.36 0.45
N THR A 156 2.26 0.48 1.35
CA THR A 156 3.34 0.77 2.30
C THR A 156 4.64 1.16 1.61
N CYS A 157 4.93 0.55 0.46
CA CYS A 157 6.12 0.83 -0.34
C CYS A 157 5.81 1.66 -1.60
N HIS A 158 4.57 1.58 -2.11
CA HIS A 158 4.19 2.18 -3.39
C HIS A 158 3.51 3.56 -3.27
N LEU A 159 3.56 4.18 -2.10
CA LEU A 159 3.15 5.57 -1.93
C LEU A 159 4.33 6.52 -2.11
N SER A 160 4.08 7.63 -2.77
CA SER A 160 5.09 8.68 -2.99
C SER A 160 5.47 9.45 -1.72
N TRP A 161 4.63 9.39 -0.72
CA TRP A 161 4.81 10.03 0.60
C TRP A 161 4.97 9.00 1.71
N THR A 162 5.53 7.86 1.41
CA THR A 162 5.74 6.82 2.39
C THR A 162 6.52 7.32 3.58
N THR A 163 6.07 6.86 4.71
CA THR A 163 6.87 6.84 5.91
C THR A 163 8.22 6.20 5.62
N SER A 164 9.25 6.76 6.18
CA SER A 164 10.57 6.18 6.05
C SER A 164 10.57 4.73 6.53
N CYS A 165 11.01 3.81 5.68
CA CYS A 165 11.21 2.42 6.09
C CYS A 165 12.21 2.28 7.25
N ALA A 166 13.04 3.27 7.45
CA ALA A 166 13.91 3.40 8.61
C ALA A 166 13.16 3.29 9.94
N GLY A 167 11.92 3.75 9.98
CA GLY A 167 11.08 3.62 11.17
C GLY A 167 10.81 2.18 11.62
N CYS A 168 10.86 1.21 10.70
CA CYS A 168 10.70 -0.21 11.02
C CYS A 168 12.01 -0.89 11.39
N HIS A 169 13.14 -0.37 10.97
CA HIS A 169 14.45 -1.01 11.10
C HIS A 169 15.38 -0.29 12.08
N LEU A 170 15.05 0.92 12.46
CA LEU A 170 15.82 1.63 13.49
C LEU A 170 15.42 1.14 14.88
N PRO A 171 16.39 1.00 15.79
CA PRO A 171 16.09 0.65 17.15
C PRO A 171 15.21 1.74 17.77
N ILE A 172 14.07 1.33 18.27
CA ILE A 172 13.19 2.19 19.02
C ILE A 172 13.66 2.18 20.47
N GLN A 173 14.15 3.30 20.95
CA GLN A 173 14.50 3.44 22.35
C GLN A 173 13.28 3.90 23.15
N ALA A 174 12.38 2.99 23.42
CA ALA A 174 11.15 3.28 24.12
C ALA A 174 11.34 3.78 25.57
N ASN A 175 12.51 3.56 26.12
CA ASN A 175 12.85 3.96 27.50
C ASN A 175 13.80 5.15 27.58
N TRP A 176 14.00 5.82 26.48
CA TRP A 176 14.87 6.97 26.47
C TRP A 176 14.19 8.16 27.13
N LYS A 177 14.93 8.86 27.97
CA LYS A 177 14.49 10.07 28.64
C LYS A 177 15.34 11.22 28.17
N SER A 178 14.72 12.32 27.80
CA SER A 178 15.44 13.54 27.47
C SER A 178 15.97 14.22 28.73
N ASP A 179 17.06 14.93 28.57
CA ASP A 179 17.57 15.77 29.65
C ASP A 179 16.62 16.95 29.91
N ARG A 180 16.53 17.38 31.15
CA ARG A 180 15.85 18.61 31.47
C ARG A 180 16.59 19.79 30.89
N LEU A 181 15.83 20.75 30.42
CA LEU A 181 16.43 21.96 29.88
C LEU A 181 17.06 22.84 30.97
N HIS A 182 18.13 23.52 30.55
CA HIS A 182 18.85 24.50 31.35
C HIS A 182 19.50 23.92 32.62
N TYR A 183 19.35 24.64 33.68
CA TYR A 183 20.03 24.43 34.99
C TYR A 183 19.31 23.50 35.95
N GLU A 184 18.23 22.88 35.53
CA GLU A 184 17.47 21.99 36.39
C GLU A 184 18.15 20.64 36.63
N GLY A 185 19.00 20.22 35.69
CA GLY A 185 19.70 18.96 35.76
C GLY A 185 18.80 17.71 35.76
N GLY A 186 19.37 16.57 35.49
CA GLY A 186 18.66 15.31 35.47
C GLY A 186 17.82 15.10 34.22
N SER A 187 17.07 13.99 34.15
CA SER A 187 16.24 13.63 33.05
C SER A 187 14.75 13.92 33.30
N THR A 188 13.99 14.10 32.24
CA THR A 188 12.53 14.25 32.30
C THR A 188 11.85 12.99 32.83
N ARG A 189 10.61 13.10 33.27
CA ARG A 189 9.78 11.94 33.63
C ARG A 189 9.18 11.27 32.41
N ASN A 190 9.18 11.96 31.28
CA ASN A 190 8.57 11.47 30.07
C ASN A 190 9.54 10.58 29.29
N TYR A 191 9.04 9.48 28.78
CA TYR A 191 9.78 8.64 27.86
C TYR A 191 9.62 9.18 26.45
N ALA A 192 10.72 9.24 25.73
CA ALA A 192 10.73 9.61 24.33
C ALA A 192 11.14 8.43 23.46
N THR A 193 10.56 8.32 22.30
CA THR A 193 11.03 7.40 21.29
C THR A 193 11.80 8.19 20.24
N TYR A 194 12.99 7.77 19.95
CA TYR A 194 13.76 8.34 18.86
C TYR A 194 13.40 7.62 17.57
N ASN A 195 12.53 8.24 16.82
CA ASN A 195 12.26 7.86 15.45
C ASN A 195 11.95 9.12 14.67
N PRO A 196 12.88 9.61 13.81
CA PRO A 196 12.65 10.83 13.09
C PRO A 196 11.51 10.66 12.12
N GLN A 197 10.42 11.33 12.38
CA GLN A 197 9.27 11.37 11.51
C GLN A 197 9.14 12.76 10.92
N VAL A 198 8.75 12.80 9.64
CA VAL A 198 8.48 14.06 9.00
C VAL A 198 7.16 14.59 9.55
N ALA A 199 7.23 15.68 10.30
CA ALA A 199 6.05 16.38 10.76
C ALA A 199 5.33 16.99 9.54
N ARG A 200 4.07 16.65 9.39
CA ARG A 200 3.12 17.25 8.46
C ARG A 200 1.85 17.53 9.23
N ASP A 201 0.92 18.28 8.63
CA ASP A 201 -0.42 18.47 9.21
C ASP A 201 -1.10 17.12 9.46
N ASP A 202 -0.85 16.17 8.58
CA ASP A 202 -1.19 14.77 8.79
C ASP A 202 0.08 13.96 9.01
N MET A 203 0.18 13.33 10.15
CA MET A 203 1.28 12.41 10.42
C MET A 203 0.87 10.98 10.17
N PHE A 204 1.73 10.31 9.43
CA PHE A 204 1.57 8.89 9.16
C PHE A 204 2.75 8.13 9.74
N GLN A 205 2.43 7.03 10.37
CA GLN A 205 3.40 6.09 10.91
C GLN A 205 3.17 4.73 10.28
N LEU A 206 4.19 3.89 10.26
CA LEU A 206 3.96 2.49 9.99
C LEU A 206 3.35 1.85 11.23
N GLY A 207 2.24 1.22 11.05
CA GLY A 207 1.52 0.55 12.10
C GLY A 207 0.82 -0.71 11.61
N ARG A 208 0.35 -1.51 12.54
CA ARG A 208 -0.46 -2.66 12.23
C ARG A 208 -1.91 -2.24 12.23
N HIS A 209 -2.55 -2.27 11.08
CA HIS A 209 -3.97 -2.00 10.97
C HIS A 209 -4.78 -3.07 11.72
N GLY A 210 -5.97 -2.69 12.18
CA GLY A 210 -6.92 -3.62 12.76
C GLY A 210 -7.64 -4.47 11.71
N ASP A 211 -8.81 -4.96 12.05
CA ASP A 211 -9.60 -5.90 11.24
C ASP A 211 -9.82 -5.45 9.81
N ALA A 212 -10.06 -4.15 9.61
CA ALA A 212 -10.34 -3.57 8.29
C ALA A 212 -9.24 -3.83 7.24
N LYS A 213 -8.00 -4.02 7.68
CA LYS A 213 -6.86 -4.33 6.79
C LYS A 213 -6.20 -5.67 7.15
N ASN A 214 -6.93 -6.58 7.74
CA ASN A 214 -6.44 -7.92 8.10
C ASN A 214 -5.12 -7.90 8.89
N TYR A 215 -4.97 -6.95 9.79
CA TYR A 215 -3.77 -6.75 10.62
C TYR A 215 -2.46 -6.56 9.84
N LYS A 216 -2.53 -6.14 8.59
CA LYS A 216 -1.33 -5.85 7.79
C LYS A 216 -0.63 -4.59 8.27
N ILE A 217 0.67 -4.55 8.08
CA ILE A 217 1.48 -3.35 8.28
C ILE A 217 1.22 -2.39 7.11
N ALA A 218 0.92 -1.16 7.45
CA ALA A 218 0.68 -0.09 6.49
C ALA A 218 0.83 1.28 7.14
N PRO A 219 0.89 2.37 6.36
CA PRO A 219 0.77 3.71 6.91
C PRO A 219 -0.55 3.89 7.63
N VAL A 220 -0.48 4.30 8.89
CA VAL A 220 -1.61 4.68 9.73
C VAL A 220 -1.52 6.16 10.06
N ARG A 221 -2.65 6.83 10.06
CA ARG A 221 -2.73 8.22 10.49
C ARG A 221 -2.63 8.28 12.01
N SER A 222 -1.74 9.10 12.51
CA SER A 222 -1.66 9.42 13.91
C SER A 222 -2.20 10.83 14.15
N SER A 223 -3.32 10.91 14.80
CA SER A 223 -3.94 12.21 15.07
C SER A 223 -3.56 12.81 16.41
N SER A 224 -3.06 11.99 17.31
CA SER A 224 -2.89 12.47 18.69
C SER A 224 -1.51 12.36 19.21
N ALA A 225 -0.75 11.65 18.56
CA ALA A 225 0.52 11.25 19.08
C ALA A 225 1.44 12.36 19.38
N LEU A 226 1.07 13.40 18.93
CA LEU A 226 2.06 14.33 18.84
C LEU A 226 2.02 15.47 19.65
N VAL A 227 1.12 15.38 20.32
CA VAL A 227 1.05 16.17 21.50
C VAL A 227 2.15 16.01 22.46
N LEU A 228 2.83 15.28 22.05
CA LEU A 228 3.94 14.85 22.46
C LEU A 228 4.90 15.60 23.07
N SER A 229 5.10 16.41 22.71
CA SER A 229 6.29 17.06 23.04
C SER A 229 6.33 17.97 24.08
N SER A 230 5.40 18.04 24.74
CA SER A 230 5.45 18.91 25.88
C SER A 230 6.33 18.35 26.93
N THR A 231 7.42 18.70 26.91
CA THR A 231 8.27 18.64 28.11
C THR A 231 8.07 19.83 28.97
#